data_292788ae98ced310840bdc5d38830f6d
#
_entry.id   292788ae98ced310840bdc5d38830f6d
#
_cell.length_a   1.000
_cell.length_b   1.000
_cell.length_c   1.000
_cell.angle_alpha   90.00
_cell.angle_beta   90.00
_cell.angle_gamma   90.00
#
_symmetry.space_group_name_H-M   'P 1'
#
loop_
_entity.id
_entity.type
_entity.pdbx_description
1 polymer ?
#
loop_
_entity_poly.entity_id
_entity_poly.type
_entity_poly.pdbx_seq_one_letter_code
_entity_poly.pdbx_strand_id
1 'polypeptide(L)'
;MIEYGHAVSDAEFQEREHAVKGSDLATIVYTSGSTGTPKGIELTHSNFVFITYSGISSMPDIAMKPNRRLLLFLPLAHVFARYMQFFCFAGNVSLGLSSNLKTILADFKAFKPTFILAVPRIFEKIYNAASQKPEPASKDVFSQVPRGRRATGRTHSSQAKAFRLS
;
A
#
# COMPACT_ATOMS: atom_id res chain seq x y z
N MET A 1 17.54 -16.62 -8.11
CA MET A 1 16.14 -16.80 -8.54
C MET A 1 16.02 -16.85 -10.06
N ILE A 2 16.63 -15.92 -10.81
CA ILE A 2 16.56 -15.93 -12.29
C ILE A 2 17.15 -17.21 -12.89
N GLU A 3 18.29 -17.70 -12.38
CA GLU A 3 18.90 -18.96 -12.83
C GLU A 3 18.00 -20.19 -12.70
N TYR A 4 17.23 -20.27 -11.61
CA TYR A 4 16.27 -21.38 -11.42
C TYR A 4 15.06 -21.28 -12.36
N GLY A 5 14.72 -20.07 -12.82
CA GLY A 5 13.65 -19.87 -13.79
C GLY A 5 13.95 -20.44 -15.17
N HIS A 6 15.24 -20.50 -15.56
CA HIS A 6 15.64 -21.07 -16.86
C HIS A 6 15.41 -22.58 -16.97
N ALA A 7 15.27 -23.28 -15.85
CA ALA A 7 15.00 -24.72 -15.81
C ALA A 7 13.50 -25.07 -15.91
N VAL A 8 12.62 -24.08 -15.82
CA VAL A 8 11.16 -24.27 -15.89
C VAL A 8 10.69 -23.98 -17.30
N SER A 9 10.06 -24.93 -17.94
CA SER A 9 9.48 -24.74 -19.29
C SER A 9 8.22 -23.89 -19.22
N ASP A 10 7.88 -23.21 -20.33
CA ASP A 10 6.65 -22.42 -20.42
C ASP A 10 5.41 -23.28 -20.17
N ALA A 11 5.40 -24.53 -20.62
CA ALA A 11 4.30 -25.47 -20.38
C ALA A 11 4.13 -25.78 -18.88
N GLU A 12 5.23 -26.05 -18.18
CA GLU A 12 5.23 -26.29 -16.73
C GLU A 12 4.77 -25.03 -15.96
N PHE A 13 5.21 -23.85 -16.40
CA PHE A 13 4.79 -22.58 -15.81
C PHE A 13 3.28 -22.39 -15.95
N GLN A 14 2.73 -22.60 -17.17
CA GLN A 14 1.29 -22.49 -17.43
C GLN A 14 0.48 -23.51 -16.64
N GLU A 15 0.95 -24.75 -16.52
CA GLU A 15 0.29 -25.77 -15.71
C GLU A 15 0.18 -25.35 -14.26
N ARG A 16 1.27 -24.85 -13.67
CA ARG A 16 1.30 -24.34 -12.29
C ARG A 16 0.39 -23.13 -12.11
N GLU A 17 0.37 -22.21 -13.08
CA GLU A 17 -0.50 -21.03 -13.05
C GLU A 17 -1.98 -21.42 -13.04
N HIS A 18 -2.37 -22.36 -13.92
CA HIS A 18 -3.76 -22.83 -14.02
C HIS A 18 -4.18 -23.74 -12.85
N ALA A 19 -3.24 -24.35 -12.15
CA ALA A 19 -3.54 -25.18 -10.99
C ALA A 19 -4.00 -24.39 -9.77
N VAL A 20 -3.64 -23.09 -9.67
CA VAL A 20 -4.01 -22.24 -8.55
C VAL A 20 -5.50 -21.92 -8.56
N LYS A 21 -6.18 -22.24 -7.46
CA LYS A 21 -7.60 -21.96 -7.26
C LYS A 21 -7.82 -20.79 -6.33
N GLY A 22 -8.93 -20.11 -6.48
CA GLY A 22 -9.31 -19.01 -5.60
C GLY A 22 -9.43 -19.43 -4.12
N SER A 23 -9.76 -20.69 -3.85
CA SER A 23 -9.84 -21.28 -2.51
C SER A 23 -8.49 -21.60 -1.88
N ASP A 24 -7.40 -21.61 -2.68
CA ASP A 24 -6.09 -21.97 -2.17
C ASP A 24 -5.55 -20.88 -1.24
N LEU A 25 -4.73 -21.29 -0.28
CA LEU A 25 -4.10 -20.41 0.68
C LEU A 25 -3.09 -19.49 -0.04
N ALA A 26 -3.32 -18.18 0.04
CA ALA A 26 -2.41 -17.19 -0.53
C ALA A 26 -1.37 -16.71 0.49
N THR A 27 -1.78 -16.52 1.76
CA THR A 27 -0.88 -16.04 2.82
C THR A 27 -1.49 -16.26 4.20
N ILE A 28 -0.63 -16.27 5.21
CA ILE A 28 -1.02 -16.24 6.62
C ILE A 28 -0.56 -14.92 7.23
N VAL A 29 -1.48 -14.18 7.83
CA VAL A 29 -1.19 -12.93 8.54
C VAL A 29 -1.31 -13.17 10.03
N TYR A 30 -0.22 -12.97 10.76
CA TYR A 30 -0.23 -13.10 12.22
C TYR A 30 -0.71 -11.81 12.88
N THR A 31 -1.63 -11.97 13.82
CA THR A 31 -2.13 -10.89 14.67
C THR A 31 -1.77 -11.16 16.12
N SER A 32 -1.52 -10.10 16.90
CA SER A 32 -1.40 -10.21 18.35
C SER A 32 -2.78 -10.54 18.92
N GLY A 33 -3.02 -11.81 19.23
CA GLY A 33 -4.27 -12.22 19.87
C GLY A 33 -4.49 -11.51 21.21
N SER A 34 -5.75 -11.31 21.60
CA SER A 34 -6.13 -10.75 22.90
C SER A 34 -5.60 -11.59 24.09
N THR A 35 -5.24 -12.84 23.85
CA THR A 35 -4.68 -13.80 24.82
C THR A 35 -3.15 -13.79 24.87
N GLY A 36 -2.47 -12.89 24.17
CA GLY A 36 -1.01 -12.80 24.12
C GLY A 36 -0.34 -13.79 23.16
N THR A 37 -1.01 -14.86 22.73
CA THR A 37 -0.49 -15.79 21.73
C THR A 37 -0.84 -15.30 20.31
N PRO A 38 0.14 -15.14 19.41
CA PRO A 38 -0.14 -14.73 18.04
C PRO A 38 -1.03 -15.76 17.32
N LYS A 39 -2.05 -15.25 16.62
CA LYS A 39 -2.95 -16.09 15.80
C LYS A 39 -2.67 -15.84 14.33
N GLY A 40 -2.47 -16.93 13.57
CA GLY A 40 -2.36 -16.91 12.12
C GLY A 40 -3.74 -16.87 11.48
N ILE A 41 -4.00 -15.84 10.69
CA ILE A 41 -5.22 -15.71 9.89
C ILE A 41 -4.90 -16.14 8.47
N GLU A 42 -5.54 -17.20 8.03
CA GLU A 42 -5.42 -17.70 6.65
C GLU A 42 -6.21 -16.83 5.70
N LEU A 43 -5.57 -16.39 4.63
CA LEU A 43 -6.19 -15.61 3.56
C LEU A 43 -6.01 -16.35 2.24
N THR A 44 -7.10 -16.59 1.55
CA THR A 44 -7.13 -17.25 0.25
C THR A 44 -6.90 -16.27 -0.90
N HIS A 45 -6.61 -16.78 -2.10
CA HIS A 45 -6.53 -15.96 -3.31
C HIS A 45 -7.85 -15.21 -3.56
N SER A 46 -9.01 -15.85 -3.34
CA SER A 46 -10.32 -15.20 -3.49
C SER A 46 -10.51 -14.00 -2.58
N ASN A 47 -9.96 -14.02 -1.35
CA ASN A 47 -10.05 -12.88 -0.44
C ASN A 47 -9.34 -11.64 -1.05
N PHE A 48 -8.14 -11.84 -1.61
CA PHE A 48 -7.41 -10.74 -2.24
C PHE A 48 -8.05 -10.28 -3.54
N VAL A 49 -8.53 -11.19 -4.37
CA VAL A 49 -9.25 -10.86 -5.61
C VAL A 49 -10.47 -10.01 -5.29
N PHE A 50 -11.31 -10.46 -4.35
CA PHE A 50 -12.53 -9.75 -3.96
C PHE A 50 -12.25 -8.32 -3.47
N ILE A 51 -11.33 -8.18 -2.48
CA ILE A 51 -11.06 -6.85 -1.91
C ILE A 51 -10.36 -5.93 -2.92
N THR A 52 -9.54 -6.48 -3.80
CA THR A 52 -8.83 -5.73 -4.84
C THR A 52 -9.81 -5.16 -5.86
N TYR A 53 -10.70 -5.99 -6.41
CA TYR A 53 -11.72 -5.52 -7.35
C TYR A 53 -12.71 -4.56 -6.72
N SER A 54 -13.11 -4.80 -5.47
CA SER A 54 -13.94 -3.86 -4.71
C SER A 54 -13.26 -2.49 -4.57
N GLY A 55 -11.96 -2.48 -4.27
CA GLY A 55 -11.18 -1.25 -4.18
C GLY A 55 -11.05 -0.52 -5.51
N ILE A 56 -10.79 -1.24 -6.61
CA ILE A 56 -10.69 -0.67 -7.95
C ILE A 56 -12.04 -0.05 -8.36
N SER A 57 -13.15 -0.76 -8.12
CA SER A 57 -14.49 -0.26 -8.42
C SER A 57 -14.86 0.97 -7.60
N SER A 58 -14.42 1.04 -6.34
CA SER A 58 -14.70 2.15 -5.44
C SER A 58 -13.83 3.39 -5.72
N MET A 59 -12.64 3.18 -6.29
CA MET A 59 -11.65 4.24 -6.53
C MET A 59 -11.07 4.17 -7.95
N PRO A 60 -11.91 4.22 -9.01
CA PRO A 60 -11.43 4.04 -10.39
C PRO A 60 -10.45 5.14 -10.80
N ASP A 61 -10.59 6.33 -10.29
CA ASP A 61 -9.69 7.46 -10.55
C ASP A 61 -8.26 7.23 -10.03
N ILE A 62 -8.12 6.42 -8.99
CA ILE A 62 -6.81 6.07 -8.42
C ILE A 62 -6.26 4.82 -9.11
N ALA A 63 -7.11 3.82 -9.37
CA ALA A 63 -6.68 2.52 -9.84
C ALA A 63 -6.41 2.48 -11.35
N MET A 64 -7.23 3.17 -12.16
CA MET A 64 -7.29 2.95 -13.61
C MET A 64 -6.70 4.08 -14.46
N LYS A 65 -6.54 5.28 -13.89
CA LYS A 65 -5.94 6.39 -14.64
C LYS A 65 -4.44 6.15 -14.89
N PRO A 66 -3.91 6.58 -16.05
CA PRO A 66 -2.49 6.43 -16.38
C PRO A 66 -1.59 7.21 -15.40
N ASN A 67 -0.33 6.80 -15.33
CA ASN A 67 0.72 7.45 -14.53
C ASN A 67 0.45 7.51 -13.03
N ARG A 68 -0.38 6.62 -12.51
CA ARG A 68 -0.58 6.50 -11.07
C ARG A 68 0.61 5.79 -10.43
N ARG A 69 1.07 6.35 -9.31
CA ARG A 69 2.28 5.89 -8.61
C ARG A 69 2.02 5.88 -7.13
N LEU A 70 2.18 4.73 -6.50
CA LEU A 70 2.12 4.54 -5.05
C LEU A 70 3.51 4.23 -4.51
N LEU A 71 4.00 5.00 -3.54
CA LEU A 71 5.15 4.61 -2.76
C LEU A 71 4.67 3.93 -1.47
N LEU A 72 4.90 2.63 -1.38
CA LEU A 72 4.52 1.81 -0.24
C LEU A 72 5.71 1.67 0.72
N PHE A 73 5.55 2.17 1.92
CA PHE A 73 6.54 2.11 2.99
C PHE A 73 6.01 1.40 4.25
N LEU A 74 4.78 0.90 4.19
CA LEU A 74 4.22 0.05 5.23
C LEU A 74 4.74 -1.38 5.08
N PRO A 75 5.05 -2.09 6.18
CA PRO A 75 5.49 -3.48 6.11
C PRO A 75 4.45 -4.38 5.45
N LEU A 76 4.87 -5.21 4.49
CA LEU A 76 4.00 -6.18 3.83
C LEU A 76 3.48 -7.29 4.75
N ALA A 77 4.01 -7.38 5.97
CA ALA A 77 3.48 -8.24 7.02
C ALA A 77 2.07 -7.80 7.48
N HIS A 78 1.72 -6.52 7.29
CA HIS A 78 0.38 -6.02 7.56
C HIS A 78 -0.53 -6.25 6.35
N VAL A 79 -1.71 -6.81 6.59
CA VAL A 79 -2.70 -7.13 5.55
C VAL A 79 -3.04 -5.93 4.66
N PHE A 80 -3.09 -4.73 5.24
CA PHE A 80 -3.42 -3.52 4.49
C PHE A 80 -2.34 -3.14 3.47
N ALA A 81 -1.06 -3.26 3.81
CA ALA A 81 0.03 -3.04 2.87
C ALA A 81 0.03 -4.10 1.75
N ARG A 82 -0.24 -5.34 2.13
CA ARG A 82 -0.39 -6.46 1.19
C ARG A 82 -1.55 -6.23 0.22
N TYR A 83 -2.71 -5.81 0.74
CA TYR A 83 -3.84 -5.43 -0.10
C TYR A 83 -3.47 -4.35 -1.12
N MET A 84 -2.78 -3.29 -0.69
CA MET A 84 -2.36 -2.22 -1.60
C MET A 84 -1.37 -2.68 -2.67
N GLN A 85 -0.54 -3.66 -2.35
CA GLN A 85 0.33 -4.31 -3.35
C GLN A 85 -0.52 -4.96 -4.46
N PHE A 86 -1.51 -5.76 -4.10
CA PHE A 86 -2.42 -6.39 -5.07
C PHE A 86 -3.27 -5.37 -5.82
N PHE A 87 -3.75 -4.33 -5.14
CA PHE A 87 -4.46 -3.22 -5.77
C PHE A 87 -3.62 -2.55 -6.88
N CYS A 88 -2.33 -2.35 -6.64
CA CYS A 88 -1.43 -1.81 -7.66
C CYS A 88 -1.21 -2.77 -8.82
N PHE A 89 -1.09 -4.08 -8.55
CA PHE A 89 -0.87 -5.09 -9.59
C PHE A 89 -2.09 -5.28 -10.49
N ALA A 90 -3.29 -5.23 -9.92
CA ALA A 90 -4.54 -5.38 -10.68
C ALA A 90 -5.00 -4.07 -11.34
N GLY A 91 -4.56 -2.91 -10.84
CA GLY A 91 -4.80 -1.60 -11.40
C GLY A 91 -3.65 -1.12 -12.28
N ASN A 92 -3.79 0.06 -12.85
CA ASN A 92 -2.74 0.71 -13.66
C ASN A 92 -1.85 1.61 -12.77
N VAL A 93 -1.27 1.04 -11.70
CA VAL A 93 -0.53 1.78 -10.68
C VAL A 93 0.90 1.28 -10.57
N SER A 94 1.88 2.15 -10.81
CA SER A 94 3.29 1.85 -10.56
C SER A 94 3.54 1.78 -9.05
N LEU A 95 4.05 0.64 -8.56
CA LEU A 95 4.37 0.43 -7.16
C LEU A 95 5.85 0.64 -6.90
N GLY A 96 6.19 1.59 -6.02
CA GLY A 96 7.52 1.72 -5.43
C GLY A 96 7.51 1.20 -4.00
N LEU A 97 8.58 0.54 -3.59
CA LEU A 97 8.76 0.04 -2.22
C LEU A 97 9.87 0.83 -1.53
N SER A 98 9.60 1.32 -0.32
CA SER A 98 10.59 1.95 0.55
C SER A 98 10.61 1.21 1.89
N SER A 99 11.79 0.72 2.28
CA SER A 99 11.98 -0.02 3.54
C SER A 99 12.48 0.85 4.68
N ASN A 100 12.90 2.09 4.40
CA ASN A 100 13.56 2.94 5.40
C ASN A 100 12.83 4.28 5.56
N LEU A 101 12.17 4.44 6.70
CA LEU A 101 11.48 5.70 7.04
C LEU A 101 12.42 6.90 7.21
N LYS A 102 13.73 6.69 7.39
CA LYS A 102 14.69 7.80 7.48
C LYS A 102 14.97 8.43 6.12
N THR A 103 14.87 7.66 5.04
CA THR A 103 15.09 8.12 3.66
C THR A 103 13.80 8.47 2.93
N ILE A 104 12.65 8.33 3.59
CA ILE A 104 11.33 8.44 2.95
C ILE A 104 11.12 9.75 2.17
N LEU A 105 11.66 10.87 2.65
CA LEU A 105 11.56 12.15 1.95
C LEU A 105 12.38 12.18 0.66
N ALA A 106 13.55 11.53 0.66
CA ALA A 106 14.36 11.38 -0.56
C ALA A 106 13.66 10.45 -1.55
N ASP A 107 13.06 9.36 -1.05
CA ASP A 107 12.29 8.41 -1.84
C ASP A 107 11.07 9.08 -2.48
N PHE A 108 10.36 9.97 -1.76
CA PHE A 108 9.27 10.77 -2.32
C PHE A 108 9.75 11.70 -3.43
N LYS A 109 10.88 12.37 -3.26
CA LYS A 109 11.45 13.25 -4.28
C LYS A 109 11.86 12.48 -5.54
N ALA A 110 12.45 11.29 -5.38
CA ALA A 110 12.91 10.46 -6.49
C ALA A 110 11.76 9.76 -7.20
N PHE A 111 10.85 9.15 -6.47
CA PHE A 111 9.76 8.35 -7.03
C PHE A 111 8.58 9.19 -7.48
N LYS A 112 8.34 10.36 -6.88
CA LYS A 112 7.22 11.28 -7.17
C LYS A 112 5.87 10.56 -7.17
N PRO A 113 5.41 10.00 -6.03
CA PRO A 113 4.13 9.31 -5.96
C PRO A 113 2.98 10.28 -6.22
N THR A 114 1.92 9.81 -6.88
CA THR A 114 0.71 10.59 -7.14
C THR A 114 -0.31 10.47 -6.02
N PHE A 115 -0.17 9.45 -5.20
CA PHE A 115 -0.91 9.27 -3.95
C PHE A 115 -0.07 8.46 -2.96
N ILE A 116 -0.37 8.61 -1.70
CA ILE A 116 0.27 7.86 -0.61
C ILE A 116 -0.77 7.26 0.30
N LEU A 117 -0.41 6.13 0.88
CA LEU A 117 -1.17 5.45 1.90
C LEU A 117 -0.39 5.49 3.20
N ALA A 118 -0.96 6.09 4.21
CA ALA A 118 -0.33 6.14 5.51
C ALA A 118 -1.37 6.13 6.63
N VAL A 119 -0.99 5.56 7.77
CA VAL A 119 -1.74 5.71 9.00
C VAL A 119 -1.43 7.08 9.63
N PRO A 120 -2.37 7.70 10.38
CA PRO A 120 -2.20 9.06 10.91
C PRO A 120 -0.87 9.31 11.61
N ARG A 121 -0.41 8.38 12.44
CA ARG A 121 0.86 8.48 13.17
C ARG A 121 2.10 8.57 12.27
N ILE A 122 2.04 8.04 11.07
CA ILE A 122 3.14 8.13 10.12
C ILE A 122 3.12 9.49 9.42
N PHE A 123 1.95 10.04 9.11
CA PHE A 123 1.83 11.41 8.62
C PHE A 123 2.44 12.42 9.59
N GLU A 124 2.17 12.28 10.89
CA GLU A 124 2.77 13.14 11.92
C GLU A 124 4.29 13.05 11.92
N LYS A 125 4.86 11.83 11.83
CA LYS A 125 6.32 11.64 11.75
C LYS A 125 6.92 12.27 10.49
N ILE A 126 6.30 12.07 9.34
CA ILE A 126 6.77 12.65 8.07
C ILE A 126 6.67 14.17 8.13
N TYR A 127 5.56 14.71 8.63
CA TYR A 127 5.36 16.16 8.80
C TYR A 127 6.41 16.76 9.73
N ASN A 128 6.64 16.18 10.90
CA ASN A 128 7.64 16.65 11.85
C ASN A 128 9.05 16.58 11.28
N ALA A 129 9.39 15.51 10.56
CA ALA A 129 10.69 15.37 9.90
C ALA A 129 10.89 16.40 8.77
N ALA A 130 9.84 16.75 8.04
CA ALA A 130 9.87 17.76 6.99
C ALA A 130 9.94 19.20 7.59
N SER A 131 9.26 19.43 8.71
CA SER A 131 9.21 20.74 9.37
C SER A 131 10.50 21.10 10.12
N GLN A 132 11.30 20.10 10.52
CA GLN A 132 12.57 20.30 11.23
C GLN A 132 13.76 20.60 10.31
N LYS A 133 13.61 20.46 8.99
CA LYS A 133 14.65 20.84 8.01
C LYS A 133 14.35 22.23 7.47
N PRO A 134 15.18 23.26 7.73
CA PRO A 134 15.06 24.58 7.11
C PRO A 134 15.58 24.51 5.67
N GLU A 135 14.76 24.05 4.73
CA GLU A 135 15.02 24.20 3.30
C GLU A 135 13.78 24.74 2.57
N PRO A 136 13.93 25.75 1.71
CA PRO A 136 12.80 26.44 1.07
C PRO A 136 11.98 25.56 0.12
N ALA A 137 12.46 24.37 -0.26
CA ALA A 137 11.77 23.47 -1.18
C ALA A 137 10.63 22.64 -0.54
N SER A 138 10.47 22.65 0.79
CA SER A 138 9.45 21.84 1.47
C SER A 138 8.10 22.55 1.63
N LYS A 139 8.04 23.86 1.39
CA LYS A 139 6.79 24.62 1.53
C LYS A 139 5.78 24.30 0.43
N ASP A 140 6.24 23.97 -0.77
CA ASP A 140 5.35 23.78 -1.91
C ASP A 140 4.63 22.43 -1.92
N VAL A 141 5.20 21.39 -1.29
CA VAL A 141 4.58 20.06 -1.25
C VAL A 141 3.43 20.00 -0.23
N PHE A 142 3.50 20.79 0.85
CA PHE A 142 2.51 20.75 1.92
C PHE A 142 1.57 21.97 1.94
N SER A 143 1.86 23.03 1.19
CA SER A 143 1.00 24.23 1.12
C SER A 143 -0.33 23.97 0.42
N GLN A 144 -0.44 22.89 -0.33
CA GLN A 144 -1.66 22.49 -1.05
C GLN A 144 -2.54 21.50 -0.27
N VAL A 145 -2.15 21.12 0.96
CA VAL A 145 -3.01 20.27 1.79
C VAL A 145 -4.09 21.16 2.42
N PRO A 146 -5.38 21.01 2.04
CA PRO A 146 -6.45 21.76 2.69
C PRO A 146 -6.44 21.45 4.19
N ARG A 147 -6.31 22.48 5.02
CA ARG A 147 -6.51 22.33 6.47
C ARG A 147 -7.96 21.89 6.69
N GLY A 148 -8.14 20.58 6.86
CA GLY A 148 -9.45 20.03 7.16
C GLY A 148 -10.03 20.76 8.38
N ARG A 149 -11.27 21.26 8.23
CA ARG A 149 -12.04 21.83 9.35
C ARG A 149 -11.98 20.86 10.52
N ARG A 150 -11.63 21.37 11.70
CA ARG A 150 -11.77 20.65 12.95
C ARG A 150 -13.18 20.06 13.01
N ALA A 151 -13.30 18.77 12.83
CA ALA A 151 -14.52 18.05 13.14
C ALA A 151 -14.60 17.96 14.66
N THR A 152 -15.51 18.75 15.24
CA THR A 152 -15.95 18.57 16.61
C THR A 152 -16.64 17.22 16.72
N GLY A 153 -16.09 16.34 17.52
CA GLY A 153 -16.68 15.21 18.21
C GLY A 153 -17.59 14.28 17.42
N ARG A 154 -17.10 13.08 17.16
CA ARG A 154 -17.69 11.80 17.60
C ARG A 154 -16.83 10.64 17.09
N THR A 155 -16.45 9.81 18.04
CA THR A 155 -15.87 8.49 17.87
C THR A 155 -16.66 7.64 16.88
N HIS A 156 -16.02 7.14 15.82
CA HIS A 156 -16.18 5.78 15.31
C HIS A 156 -15.24 5.48 14.15
N SER A 157 -14.61 4.31 14.24
CA SER A 157 -13.94 3.53 13.20
C SER A 157 -12.74 4.13 12.47
N SER A 158 -11.63 3.42 12.59
CA SER A 158 -10.40 3.62 11.83
C SER A 158 -10.67 3.49 10.32
N GLN A 159 -10.87 4.61 9.65
CA GLN A 159 -10.86 4.66 8.21
C GLN A 159 -9.49 5.17 7.73
N ALA A 160 -8.78 4.31 7.03
CA ALA A 160 -7.62 4.71 6.26
C ALA A 160 -8.07 5.67 5.14
N LYS A 161 -7.47 6.85 5.08
CA LYS A 161 -7.76 7.83 4.01
C LYS A 161 -6.68 7.74 2.95
N ALA A 162 -7.09 7.46 1.71
CA ALA A 162 -6.25 7.69 0.55
C ALA A 162 -6.25 9.20 0.22
N PHE A 163 -5.07 9.80 0.11
CA PHE A 163 -4.91 11.21 -0.19
C PHE A 163 -4.36 11.38 -1.60
N ARG A 164 -5.00 12.22 -2.41
CA ARG A 164 -4.60 12.54 -3.78
C ARG A 164 -3.67 13.76 -3.79
N LEU A 165 -2.53 13.62 -4.43
CA LEU A 165 -1.65 14.73 -4.80
C LEU A 165 -1.94 15.09 -6.26
N SER A 166 -2.44 16.26 -6.48
CA SER A 166 -2.64 16.84 -7.82
C SER A 166 -1.37 17.52 -8.33
#